data_613ab0e2a3240c9dde5c25f34f5ce315
#
_entry.id   613ab0e2a3240c9dde5c25f34f5ce315
#
_cell.length_a   1.000
_cell.length_b   1.000
_cell.length_c   1.000
_cell.angle_alpha   90.00
_cell.angle_beta   90.00
_cell.angle_gamma   90.00
#
_symmetry.space_group_name_H-M   'P 1'
#
loop_
_entity.id
_entity.type
_entity.pdbx_description
1 polymer ?
#
loop_
_entity_poly.entity_id
_entity_poly.type
_entity_poly.pdbx_seq_one_letter_code
_entity_poly.pdbx_strand_id
1 'polypeptide(L)'
;MLTFSENKKKVEVLNFAADLAKFDGWSDKTLFAAATKADISPKEAKVLFPRAGIDLARFYHQYQDQIFFKEFLQIDISNFSHFEKVEIAMKMRFRAMAKNKEGLRKGMAIFAMPMYQIEGINLVWSTCDLIWFNIKDKSAGLSWYSKRITLVSVYLTTLLFFLGDHSSDSRETDSFISRRLEDVKKLGMLKVNFADFIKKLNIITS
;
A
#
# COMPACT_ATOMS: atom_id res chain seq x y z
N MET A 1 -13.24 13.42 -13.83
CA MET A 1 -13.82 12.19 -13.23
C MET A 1 -14.00 11.19 -14.38
N LEU A 2 -13.41 10.00 -14.30
CA LEU A 2 -13.57 8.98 -15.35
C LEU A 2 -15.00 8.46 -15.36
N THR A 3 -15.55 8.19 -16.55
CA THR A 3 -16.87 7.56 -16.68
C THR A 3 -16.80 6.10 -16.19
N PHE A 4 -17.94 5.53 -15.83
CA PHE A 4 -18.05 4.12 -15.42
C PHE A 4 -17.52 3.17 -16.51
N SER A 5 -17.77 3.49 -17.79
CA SER A 5 -17.30 2.72 -18.94
C SER A 5 -15.77 2.75 -19.08
N GLU A 6 -15.14 3.93 -18.91
CA GLU A 6 -13.67 4.07 -18.97
C GLU A 6 -13.00 3.29 -17.85
N ASN A 7 -13.60 3.26 -16.66
CA ASN A 7 -13.07 2.51 -15.53
C ASN A 7 -13.13 0.99 -15.78
N LYS A 8 -14.19 0.49 -16.41
CA LYS A 8 -14.32 -0.92 -16.80
C LYS A 8 -13.24 -1.32 -17.79
N LYS A 9 -13.04 -0.54 -18.86
CA LYS A 9 -11.99 -0.76 -19.87
C LYS A 9 -10.58 -0.74 -19.26
N LYS A 10 -10.31 0.18 -18.33
CA LYS A 10 -9.04 0.20 -17.59
C LYS A 10 -8.79 -1.09 -16.83
N VAL A 11 -9.80 -1.63 -16.17
CA VAL A 11 -9.69 -2.89 -15.42
C VAL A 11 -9.48 -4.07 -16.36
N GLU A 12 -10.15 -4.11 -17.49
CA GLU A 12 -9.95 -5.16 -18.50
C GLU A 12 -8.50 -5.18 -19.02
N VAL A 13 -7.97 -4.02 -19.44
CA VAL A 13 -6.56 -3.90 -19.84
C VAL A 13 -5.63 -4.29 -18.71
N LEU A 14 -5.91 -3.83 -17.48
CA LEU A 14 -5.06 -4.10 -16.32
C LEU A 14 -4.95 -5.59 -16.00
N ASN A 15 -6.03 -6.35 -16.11
CA ASN A 15 -6.03 -7.79 -15.85
C ASN A 15 -5.05 -8.53 -16.78
N PHE A 16 -5.04 -8.20 -18.07
CA PHE A 16 -4.05 -8.77 -18.99
C PHE A 16 -2.64 -8.21 -18.78
N ALA A 17 -2.54 -6.91 -18.48
CA ALA A 17 -1.25 -6.27 -18.23
C ALA A 17 -0.55 -6.82 -16.99
N ALA A 18 -1.28 -7.15 -15.93
CA ALA A 18 -0.72 -7.67 -14.68
C ALA A 18 0.00 -9.02 -14.88
N ASP A 19 -0.51 -9.88 -15.76
CA ASP A 19 0.15 -11.14 -16.09
C ASP A 19 1.39 -10.95 -16.97
N LEU A 20 1.30 -10.05 -17.96
CA LEU A 20 2.43 -9.73 -18.82
C LEU A 20 3.54 -9.02 -18.07
N ALA A 21 3.21 -8.16 -17.12
CA ALA A 21 4.17 -7.40 -16.33
C ALA A 21 5.10 -8.26 -15.47
N LYS A 22 4.72 -9.50 -15.16
CA LYS A 22 5.61 -10.48 -14.48
C LYS A 22 6.88 -10.74 -15.30
N PHE A 23 6.78 -10.71 -16.63
CA PHE A 23 7.87 -11.01 -17.57
C PHE A 23 8.45 -9.73 -18.18
N ASP A 24 7.63 -8.92 -18.84
CA ASP A 24 8.04 -7.76 -19.62
C ASP A 24 8.11 -6.44 -18.80
N GLY A 25 7.65 -6.46 -17.53
CA GLY A 25 7.52 -5.25 -16.71
C GLY A 25 6.35 -4.38 -17.16
N TRP A 26 6.20 -3.25 -16.49
CA TRP A 26 5.21 -2.24 -16.83
C TRP A 26 5.79 -1.30 -17.90
N SER A 27 5.39 -1.47 -19.16
CA SER A 27 5.97 -0.79 -20.32
C SER A 27 4.91 -0.47 -21.37
N ASP A 28 5.28 0.30 -22.38
CA ASP A 28 4.45 0.54 -23.58
C ASP A 28 4.11 -0.79 -24.28
N LYS A 29 5.10 -1.69 -24.39
CA LYS A 29 4.90 -3.04 -24.95
C LYS A 29 3.82 -3.80 -24.20
N THR A 30 3.88 -3.77 -22.87
CA THR A 30 2.88 -4.42 -21.99
C THR A 30 1.50 -3.80 -22.17
N LEU A 31 1.41 -2.46 -22.26
CA LEU A 31 0.15 -1.77 -22.49
C LEU A 31 -0.50 -2.21 -23.80
N PHE A 32 0.24 -2.16 -24.91
CA PHE A 32 -0.34 -2.47 -26.21
C PHE A 32 -0.70 -3.95 -26.36
N ALA A 33 0.13 -4.86 -25.82
CA ALA A 33 -0.19 -6.28 -25.81
C ALA A 33 -1.44 -6.59 -24.98
N ALA A 34 -1.60 -5.95 -23.82
CA ALA A 34 -2.78 -6.09 -22.97
C ALA A 34 -4.04 -5.48 -23.63
N ALA A 35 -3.92 -4.31 -24.26
CA ALA A 35 -5.01 -3.64 -24.98
C ALA A 35 -5.53 -4.51 -26.13
N THR A 36 -4.62 -5.10 -26.92
CA THR A 36 -4.99 -6.04 -27.98
C THR A 36 -5.80 -7.23 -27.44
N LYS A 37 -5.39 -7.80 -26.30
CA LYS A 37 -6.13 -8.89 -25.66
C LYS A 37 -7.50 -8.47 -25.13
N ALA A 38 -7.66 -7.19 -24.77
CA ALA A 38 -8.90 -6.61 -24.28
C ALA A 38 -9.80 -6.04 -25.43
N ASP A 39 -9.43 -6.25 -26.68
CA ASP A 39 -10.10 -5.69 -27.86
C ASP A 39 -10.22 -4.16 -27.83
N ILE A 40 -9.14 -3.51 -27.35
CA ILE A 40 -9.02 -2.05 -27.23
C ILE A 40 -7.93 -1.58 -28.19
N SER A 41 -8.26 -0.55 -29.01
CA SER A 41 -7.31 -0.01 -29.98
C SER A 41 -6.09 0.65 -29.31
N PRO A 42 -4.89 0.65 -29.94
CA PRO A 42 -3.71 1.32 -29.39
C PRO A 42 -3.93 2.80 -29.09
N LYS A 43 -4.72 3.49 -29.91
CA LYS A 43 -5.07 4.90 -29.71
C LYS A 43 -5.89 5.08 -28.42
N GLU A 44 -6.88 4.25 -28.21
CA GLU A 44 -7.71 4.27 -27.01
C GLU A 44 -6.91 3.87 -25.76
N ALA A 45 -6.04 2.87 -25.86
CA ALA A 45 -5.14 2.48 -24.76
C ALA A 45 -4.26 3.64 -24.30
N LYS A 46 -3.73 4.46 -25.23
CA LYS A 46 -2.97 5.67 -24.89
C LYS A 46 -3.83 6.77 -24.27
N VAL A 47 -5.10 6.86 -24.58
CA VAL A 47 -6.03 7.78 -23.90
C VAL A 47 -6.28 7.31 -22.47
N LEU A 48 -6.49 6.01 -22.27
CA LEU A 48 -6.70 5.43 -20.93
C LEU A 48 -5.45 5.48 -20.05
N PHE A 49 -4.26 5.29 -20.63
CA PHE A 49 -2.97 5.26 -19.94
C PHE A 49 -1.93 6.12 -20.70
N PRO A 50 -1.99 7.46 -20.58
CA PRO A 50 -1.12 8.37 -21.35
C PRO A 50 0.38 8.09 -21.17
N ARG A 51 0.81 7.79 -19.94
CA ARG A 51 2.20 7.46 -19.59
C ARG A 51 2.47 5.95 -19.64
N ALA A 52 1.59 5.19 -20.30
CA ALA A 52 1.70 3.75 -20.51
C ALA A 52 2.05 2.94 -19.24
N GLY A 53 3.25 2.36 -19.18
CA GLY A 53 3.66 1.48 -18.09
C GLY A 53 3.59 2.12 -16.71
N ILE A 54 3.89 3.41 -16.59
CA ILE A 54 3.82 4.15 -15.33
C ILE A 54 2.37 4.24 -14.84
N ASP A 55 1.45 4.60 -15.73
CA ASP A 55 0.04 4.70 -15.40
C ASP A 55 -0.59 3.33 -15.14
N LEU A 56 -0.13 2.29 -15.83
CA LEU A 56 -0.52 0.89 -15.55
C LEU A 56 -0.07 0.47 -14.14
N ALA A 57 1.21 0.67 -13.79
CA ALA A 57 1.74 0.31 -12.48
C ALA A 57 1.03 1.08 -11.35
N ARG A 58 0.78 2.39 -11.56
CA ARG A 58 0.00 3.22 -10.63
C ARG A 58 -1.42 2.72 -10.46
N PHE A 59 -2.11 2.48 -11.57
CA PHE A 59 -3.49 2.00 -11.55
C PHE A 59 -3.60 0.60 -10.95
N TYR A 60 -2.62 -0.28 -11.21
CA TYR A 60 -2.53 -1.58 -10.58
C TYR A 60 -2.47 -1.47 -9.04
N HIS A 61 -1.61 -0.60 -8.51
CA HIS A 61 -1.51 -0.38 -7.06
C HIS A 61 -2.85 0.09 -6.48
N GLN A 62 -3.48 1.10 -7.09
CA GLN A 62 -4.76 1.65 -6.66
C GLN A 62 -5.90 0.63 -6.76
N TYR A 63 -5.92 -0.19 -7.80
CA TYR A 63 -6.91 -1.25 -7.98
C TYR A 63 -6.76 -2.36 -6.93
N GLN A 64 -5.51 -2.73 -6.61
CA GLN A 64 -5.25 -3.67 -5.51
C GLN A 64 -5.70 -3.12 -4.16
N ASP A 65 -5.58 -1.82 -3.91
CA ASP A 65 -6.14 -1.19 -2.72
C ASP A 65 -7.66 -1.32 -2.68
N GLN A 66 -8.36 -1.07 -3.79
CA GLN A 66 -9.83 -1.21 -3.85
C GLN A 66 -10.29 -2.64 -3.55
N ILE A 67 -9.62 -3.65 -4.13
CA ILE A 67 -9.93 -5.06 -3.86
C ILE A 67 -9.68 -5.38 -2.38
N PHE A 68 -8.52 -5.04 -1.88
CA PHE A 68 -8.13 -5.26 -0.48
C PHE A 68 -9.14 -4.65 0.49
N PHE A 69 -9.50 -3.37 0.31
CA PHE A 69 -10.44 -2.70 1.21
C PHE A 69 -11.84 -3.27 1.12
N LYS A 70 -12.29 -3.70 -0.05
CA LYS A 70 -13.57 -4.40 -0.20
C LYS A 70 -13.59 -5.70 0.62
N GLU A 71 -12.52 -6.46 0.63
CA GLU A 71 -12.38 -7.67 1.44
C GLU A 71 -12.25 -7.34 2.94
N PHE A 72 -11.44 -6.34 3.29
CA PHE A 72 -11.22 -5.93 4.67
C PHE A 72 -12.51 -5.48 5.37
N LEU A 73 -13.39 -4.77 4.67
CA LEU A 73 -14.67 -4.29 5.20
C LEU A 73 -15.67 -5.43 5.50
N GLN A 74 -15.43 -6.65 5.02
CA GLN A 74 -16.27 -7.81 5.35
C GLN A 74 -15.87 -8.49 6.67
N ILE A 75 -14.75 -8.08 7.26
CA ILE A 75 -14.25 -8.69 8.50
C ILE A 75 -14.79 -7.91 9.69
N ASP A 76 -15.37 -8.61 10.65
CA ASP A 76 -15.72 -7.99 11.94
C ASP A 76 -14.46 -7.74 12.77
N ILE A 77 -14.07 -6.48 12.83
CA ILE A 77 -12.92 -6.01 13.60
C ILE A 77 -13.34 -5.21 14.85
N SER A 78 -14.60 -5.27 15.26
CA SER A 78 -15.14 -4.43 16.36
C SER A 78 -14.40 -4.65 17.68
N ASN A 79 -14.04 -5.89 18.00
CA ASN A 79 -13.44 -6.29 19.26
C ASN A 79 -11.90 -6.15 19.31
N PHE A 80 -11.27 -5.72 18.19
CA PHE A 80 -9.83 -5.56 18.10
C PHE A 80 -9.39 -4.14 18.48
N SER A 81 -8.22 -4.02 19.12
CA SER A 81 -7.55 -2.73 19.34
C SER A 81 -7.13 -2.08 18.01
N HIS A 82 -6.83 -0.77 18.02
CA HIS A 82 -6.34 -0.08 16.82
C HIS A 82 -5.06 -0.71 16.23
N PHE A 83 -4.14 -1.19 17.08
CA PHE A 83 -2.93 -1.86 16.63
C PHE A 83 -3.23 -3.19 15.93
N GLU A 84 -4.09 -4.01 16.51
CA GLU A 84 -4.51 -5.28 15.90
C GLU A 84 -5.24 -5.05 14.57
N LYS A 85 -6.11 -4.02 14.48
CA LYS A 85 -6.78 -3.64 13.24
C LYS A 85 -5.78 -3.26 12.13
N VAL A 86 -4.76 -2.46 12.47
CA VAL A 86 -3.69 -2.10 11.54
C VAL A 86 -2.89 -3.34 11.14
N GLU A 87 -2.58 -4.23 12.07
CA GLU A 87 -1.86 -5.47 11.81
C GLU A 87 -2.63 -6.39 10.85
N ILE A 88 -3.92 -6.60 11.09
CA ILE A 88 -4.80 -7.37 10.20
C ILE A 88 -4.81 -6.75 8.80
N ALA A 89 -5.03 -5.44 8.70
CA ALA A 89 -5.07 -4.73 7.43
C ALA A 89 -3.74 -4.87 6.66
N MET A 90 -2.61 -4.70 7.33
CA MET A 90 -1.28 -4.86 6.73
C MET A 90 -1.06 -6.28 6.21
N LYS A 91 -1.32 -7.29 7.04
CA LYS A 91 -1.16 -8.70 6.64
C LYS A 91 -2.02 -9.06 5.43
N MET A 92 -3.29 -8.66 5.43
CA MET A 92 -4.18 -8.89 4.29
C MET A 92 -3.67 -8.21 3.01
N ARG A 93 -3.21 -6.96 3.12
CA ARG A 93 -2.70 -6.21 1.97
C ARG A 93 -1.46 -6.87 1.36
N PHE A 94 -0.53 -7.34 2.19
CA PHE A 94 0.68 -8.03 1.71
C PHE A 94 0.37 -9.40 1.12
N ARG A 95 -0.56 -10.17 1.71
CA ARG A 95 -1.03 -11.45 1.14
C ARG A 95 -1.70 -11.26 -0.22
N ALA A 96 -2.50 -10.20 -0.39
CA ALA A 96 -3.09 -9.87 -1.69
C ALA A 96 -2.02 -9.58 -2.76
N MET A 97 -0.94 -8.89 -2.40
CA MET A 97 0.19 -8.60 -3.30
C MET A 97 1.01 -9.85 -3.68
N ALA A 98 0.99 -10.90 -2.87
CA ALA A 98 1.74 -12.12 -3.13
C ALA A 98 1.35 -12.81 -4.45
N LYS A 99 0.10 -12.64 -4.90
CA LYS A 99 -0.40 -13.17 -6.18
C LYS A 99 0.37 -12.68 -7.41
N ASN A 100 0.97 -11.48 -7.33
CA ASN A 100 1.76 -10.90 -8.42
C ASN A 100 3.01 -10.18 -7.91
N LYS A 101 3.84 -10.89 -7.16
CA LYS A 101 5.04 -10.35 -6.52
C LYS A 101 6.07 -9.82 -7.53
N GLU A 102 6.26 -10.51 -8.67
CA GLU A 102 7.17 -10.05 -9.71
C GLU A 102 6.66 -8.79 -10.42
N GLY A 103 5.37 -8.69 -10.73
CA GLY A 103 4.80 -7.45 -11.23
C GLY A 103 4.94 -6.28 -10.25
N LEU A 104 4.75 -6.53 -8.95
CA LEU A 104 5.01 -5.56 -7.91
C LEU A 104 6.47 -5.11 -7.88
N ARG A 105 7.43 -6.04 -7.92
CA ARG A 105 8.88 -5.75 -7.95
C ARG A 105 9.24 -4.82 -9.10
N LYS A 106 8.71 -5.09 -10.30
CA LYS A 106 8.95 -4.27 -11.49
C LYS A 106 8.27 -2.91 -11.41
N GLY A 107 7.09 -2.82 -10.80
CA GLY A 107 6.43 -1.54 -10.51
C GLY A 107 7.23 -0.69 -9.51
N MET A 108 7.73 -1.30 -8.45
CA MET A 108 8.60 -0.61 -7.49
C MET A 108 9.86 -0.07 -8.13
N ALA A 109 10.47 -0.80 -9.08
CA ALA A 109 11.66 -0.31 -9.79
C ALA A 109 11.37 0.98 -10.56
N ILE A 110 10.18 1.15 -11.12
CA ILE A 110 9.75 2.40 -11.76
C ILE A 110 9.67 3.53 -10.73
N PHE A 111 8.97 3.32 -9.62
CA PHE A 111 8.80 4.34 -8.59
C PHE A 111 10.04 4.58 -7.72
N ALA A 112 11.08 3.75 -7.85
CA ALA A 112 12.39 4.01 -7.27
C ALA A 112 13.23 5.00 -8.10
N MET A 113 12.88 5.27 -9.36
CA MET A 113 13.56 6.26 -10.18
C MET A 113 13.31 7.67 -9.63
N PRO A 114 14.33 8.56 -9.58
CA PRO A 114 14.21 9.88 -8.94
C PRO A 114 12.99 10.70 -9.38
N MET A 115 12.64 10.65 -10.66
CA MET A 115 11.51 11.39 -11.24
C MET A 115 10.13 10.89 -10.80
N TYR A 116 10.02 9.67 -10.25
CA TYR A 116 8.76 9.05 -9.85
C TYR A 116 8.68 8.72 -8.36
N GLN A 117 9.73 9.01 -7.57
CA GLN A 117 9.78 8.69 -6.13
C GLN A 117 8.62 9.31 -5.35
N ILE A 118 8.31 10.58 -5.61
CA ILE A 118 7.22 11.28 -4.93
C ILE A 118 5.87 10.60 -5.25
N GLU A 119 5.66 10.18 -6.50
CA GLU A 119 4.45 9.46 -6.88
C GLU A 119 4.37 8.10 -6.17
N GLY A 120 5.48 7.37 -6.08
CA GLY A 120 5.55 6.09 -5.35
C GLY A 120 5.27 6.26 -3.86
N ILE A 121 5.83 7.28 -3.21
CA ILE A 121 5.55 7.62 -1.81
C ILE A 121 4.07 7.96 -1.62
N ASN A 122 3.49 8.74 -2.53
CA ASN A 122 2.07 9.11 -2.46
C ASN A 122 1.14 7.90 -2.60
N LEU A 123 1.50 6.88 -3.39
CA LEU A 123 0.75 5.63 -3.47
C LEU A 123 0.73 4.91 -2.12
N VAL A 124 1.89 4.74 -1.49
CA VAL A 124 1.99 4.12 -0.16
C VAL A 124 1.28 4.95 0.90
N TRP A 125 1.42 6.29 0.85
CA TRP A 125 0.70 7.19 1.75
C TRP A 125 -0.82 6.99 1.64
N SER A 126 -1.35 6.92 0.41
CA SER A 126 -2.78 6.72 0.18
C SER A 126 -3.27 5.39 0.75
N THR A 127 -2.50 4.30 0.59
CA THR A 127 -2.82 3.00 1.19
C THR A 127 -2.86 3.09 2.72
N CYS A 128 -1.85 3.74 3.34
CA CYS A 128 -1.78 3.89 4.79
C CYS A 128 -2.90 4.79 5.33
N ASP A 129 -3.23 5.87 4.62
CA ASP A 129 -4.36 6.76 4.98
C ASP A 129 -5.70 6.02 4.92
N LEU A 130 -5.92 5.21 3.87
CA LEU A 130 -7.10 4.36 3.76
C LEU A 130 -7.19 3.32 4.88
N ILE A 131 -6.08 2.73 5.33
CA ILE A 131 -6.07 1.83 6.49
C ILE A 131 -6.60 2.58 7.73
N TRP A 132 -6.02 3.74 8.05
CA TRP A 132 -6.45 4.55 9.20
C TRP A 132 -7.91 5.01 9.09
N PHE A 133 -8.36 5.38 7.89
CA PHE A 133 -9.74 5.77 7.64
C PHE A 133 -10.72 4.61 7.92
N ASN A 134 -10.43 3.42 7.39
CA ASN A 134 -11.33 2.26 7.50
C ASN A 134 -11.37 1.65 8.91
N ILE A 135 -10.33 1.80 9.71
CA ILE A 135 -10.38 1.42 11.14
C ILE A 135 -11.00 2.50 12.02
N LYS A 136 -11.53 3.57 11.42
CA LYS A 136 -12.21 4.69 12.10
C LYS A 136 -11.32 5.43 13.09
N ASP A 137 -10.07 5.69 12.68
CA ASP A 137 -9.14 6.50 13.48
C ASP A 137 -9.65 7.93 13.65
N LYS A 138 -9.74 8.40 14.89
CA LYS A 138 -10.24 9.74 15.26
C LYS A 138 -9.11 10.72 15.60
N SER A 139 -7.86 10.38 15.30
CA SER A 139 -6.74 11.28 15.57
C SER A 139 -6.82 12.57 14.75
N ALA A 140 -6.33 13.67 15.32
CA ALA A 140 -6.28 14.99 14.70
C ALA A 140 -4.93 15.67 14.93
N GLY A 141 -4.65 16.73 14.19
CA GLY A 141 -3.43 17.52 14.31
C GLY A 141 -2.16 16.69 14.13
N LEU A 142 -1.15 16.93 14.97
CA LEU A 142 0.14 16.24 14.88
C LEU A 142 0.03 14.71 15.03
N SER A 143 -0.91 14.22 15.85
CA SER A 143 -1.13 12.78 16.02
C SER A 143 -1.61 12.12 14.72
N TRP A 144 -2.42 12.80 13.92
CA TRP A 144 -2.90 12.34 12.63
C TRP A 144 -1.72 12.10 11.67
N TYR A 145 -0.83 13.09 11.53
CA TYR A 145 0.37 12.98 10.67
C TYR A 145 1.34 11.92 11.18
N SER A 146 1.63 11.93 12.49
CA SER A 146 2.57 11.01 13.12
C SER A 146 2.20 9.55 12.90
N LYS A 147 0.93 9.18 13.08
CA LYS A 147 0.43 7.82 12.84
C LYS A 147 0.62 7.39 11.39
N ARG A 148 0.33 8.27 10.42
CA ARG A 148 0.47 7.99 8.99
C ARG A 148 1.91 7.82 8.57
N ILE A 149 2.79 8.75 8.97
CA ILE A 149 4.23 8.67 8.69
C ILE A 149 4.82 7.38 9.28
N THR A 150 4.44 7.03 10.50
CA THR A 150 4.89 5.79 11.14
C THR A 150 4.43 4.58 10.36
N LEU A 151 3.17 4.52 9.95
CA LEU A 151 2.65 3.39 9.18
C LEU A 151 3.29 3.30 7.80
N VAL A 152 3.53 4.43 7.12
CA VAL A 152 4.29 4.49 5.85
C VAL A 152 5.68 3.90 6.03
N SER A 153 6.39 4.24 7.11
CA SER A 153 7.72 3.69 7.40
C SER A 153 7.68 2.17 7.63
N VAL A 154 6.70 1.69 8.40
CA VAL A 154 6.48 0.25 8.59
C VAL A 154 6.11 -0.44 7.28
N TYR A 155 5.24 0.18 6.48
CA TYR A 155 4.83 -0.37 5.18
C TYR A 155 6.01 -0.50 4.22
N LEU A 156 6.82 0.55 4.06
CA LEU A 156 7.98 0.54 3.15
C LEU A 156 9.03 -0.48 3.57
N THR A 157 9.36 -0.56 4.86
CA THR A 157 10.31 -1.58 5.36
C THR A 157 9.76 -2.99 5.20
N THR A 158 8.46 -3.19 5.43
CA THR A 158 7.80 -4.47 5.17
C THR A 158 7.79 -4.82 3.68
N LEU A 159 7.60 -3.84 2.80
CA LEU A 159 7.60 -4.04 1.36
C LEU A 159 8.95 -4.54 0.86
N LEU A 160 10.05 -3.96 1.36
CA LEU A 160 11.41 -4.44 1.04
C LEU A 160 11.64 -5.86 1.56
N PHE A 161 11.22 -6.16 2.81
CA PHE A 161 11.31 -7.50 3.37
C PHE A 161 10.49 -8.52 2.56
N PHE A 162 9.24 -8.17 2.24
CA PHE A 162 8.31 -9.00 1.47
C PHE A 162 8.87 -9.44 0.12
N LEU A 163 9.58 -8.56 -0.59
CA LEU A 163 10.18 -8.92 -1.87
C LEU A 163 11.24 -10.02 -1.76
N GLY A 164 11.91 -10.14 -0.62
CA GLY A 164 12.87 -11.19 -0.32
C GLY A 164 12.26 -12.44 0.36
N ASP A 165 11.01 -12.37 0.79
CA ASP A 165 10.34 -13.48 1.48
C ASP A 165 9.94 -14.59 0.49
N HIS A 166 10.41 -15.80 0.70
CA HIS A 166 10.10 -17.01 -0.08
C HIS A 166 9.28 -18.03 0.72
N SER A 167 8.80 -17.65 1.90
CA SER A 167 8.01 -18.53 2.76
C SER A 167 6.61 -18.77 2.19
N SER A 168 6.03 -19.93 2.52
CA SER A 168 4.66 -20.26 2.15
C SER A 168 3.69 -19.21 2.72
N ASP A 169 2.80 -18.70 1.88
CA ASP A 169 1.78 -17.71 2.25
C ASP A 169 2.34 -16.45 2.91
N SER A 170 3.61 -16.10 2.62
CA SER A 170 4.29 -14.93 3.18
C SER A 170 4.30 -14.88 4.72
N ARG A 171 4.45 -16.04 5.38
CA ARG A 171 4.42 -16.16 6.86
C ARG A 171 5.53 -15.36 7.53
N GLU A 172 6.70 -15.28 6.91
CA GLU A 172 7.80 -14.47 7.45
C GLU A 172 7.49 -12.98 7.38
N THR A 173 6.82 -12.53 6.30
CA THR A 173 6.33 -11.16 6.18
C THR A 173 5.27 -10.86 7.24
N ASP A 174 4.33 -11.76 7.49
CA ASP A 174 3.33 -11.60 8.56
C ASP A 174 4.00 -11.44 9.93
N SER A 175 5.01 -12.27 10.22
CA SER A 175 5.79 -12.18 11.46
C SER A 175 6.61 -10.90 11.53
N PHE A 176 7.14 -10.43 10.41
CA PHE A 176 7.86 -9.15 10.33
C PHE A 176 6.93 -7.97 10.64
N ILE A 177 5.71 -7.94 10.07
CA ILE A 177 4.70 -6.92 10.36
C ILE A 177 4.41 -6.86 11.85
N SER A 178 4.12 -8.02 12.48
CA SER A 178 3.82 -8.09 13.91
C SER A 178 4.96 -7.49 14.76
N ARG A 179 6.21 -7.86 14.48
CA ARG A 179 7.38 -7.32 15.18
C ARG A 179 7.54 -5.81 14.99
N ARG A 180 7.41 -5.29 13.77
CA ARG A 180 7.54 -3.84 13.50
C ARG A 180 6.45 -3.03 14.19
N LEU A 181 5.23 -3.50 14.21
CA LEU A 181 4.14 -2.83 14.93
C LEU A 181 4.34 -2.87 16.43
N GLU A 182 4.84 -3.99 16.97
CA GLU A 182 5.19 -4.08 18.40
C GLU A 182 6.32 -3.11 18.78
N ASP A 183 7.34 -2.95 17.94
CA ASP A 183 8.40 -1.96 18.17
C ASP A 183 7.84 -0.53 18.19
N VAL A 184 6.93 -0.19 17.29
CA VAL A 184 6.23 1.11 17.28
C VAL A 184 5.45 1.32 18.57
N LYS A 185 4.75 0.29 19.04
CA LYS A 185 3.99 0.33 20.30
C LYS A 185 4.90 0.58 21.50
N LYS A 186 6.04 -0.12 21.60
CA LYS A 186 7.05 0.08 22.64
C LYS A 186 7.63 1.49 22.64
N LEU A 187 7.99 2.02 21.45
CA LEU A 187 8.48 3.39 21.32
C LEU A 187 7.43 4.44 21.73
N GLY A 188 6.16 4.20 21.43
CA GLY A 188 5.05 5.05 21.88
C GLY A 188 4.93 5.08 23.39
N MET A 189 5.02 3.93 24.05
CA MET A 189 4.99 3.83 25.53
C MET A 189 6.18 4.52 26.18
N LEU A 190 7.39 4.39 25.61
CA LEU A 190 8.59 5.07 26.11
C LEU A 190 8.46 6.60 26.07
N LYS A 191 7.89 7.16 24.98
CA LYS A 191 7.64 8.61 24.87
C LYS A 191 6.64 9.10 25.92
N VAL A 192 5.57 8.34 26.18
CA VAL A 192 4.58 8.68 27.21
C VAL A 192 5.23 8.67 28.60
N ASN A 193 5.98 7.62 28.94
CA ASN A 193 6.65 7.50 30.21
C ASN A 193 7.67 8.63 30.43
N PHE A 194 8.41 9.02 29.39
CA PHE A 194 9.35 10.13 29.47
C PHE A 194 8.66 11.49 29.65
N ALA A 195 7.54 11.73 28.97
CA ALA A 195 6.76 12.94 29.15
C ALA A 195 6.17 13.05 30.56
N ASP A 196 5.69 11.94 31.13
CA ASP A 196 5.19 11.88 32.51
C ASP A 196 6.31 12.06 33.55
N PHE A 197 7.51 11.53 33.26
CA PHE A 197 8.69 11.76 34.10
C PHE A 197 9.08 13.24 34.12
N ILE A 198 9.13 13.93 32.98
CA ILE A 198 9.43 15.37 32.89
C ILE A 198 8.36 16.20 33.62
N LYS A 199 7.07 15.86 33.50
CA LYS A 199 6.02 16.53 34.25
C LYS A 199 6.21 16.40 35.77
N LYS A 200 6.57 15.21 36.27
CA LYS A 200 6.86 14.99 37.68
C LYS A 200 8.07 15.77 38.16
N LEU A 201 9.12 15.90 37.35
CA LEU A 201 10.30 16.74 37.66
C LEU A 201 9.93 18.22 37.80
N ASN A 202 9.11 18.76 36.93
CA ASN A 202 8.68 20.17 36.97
C ASN A 202 7.76 20.48 38.18
N ILE A 203 7.08 19.50 38.74
CA ILE A 203 6.27 19.66 39.97
C ILE A 203 7.16 19.67 41.24
N ILE A 204 8.36 19.08 41.20
CA ILE A 204 9.29 19.03 42.32
C ILE A 204 10.16 20.32 42.39
N THR A 205 10.23 21.07 41.29
CA THR A 205 11.04 22.32 41.17
C THR A 205 10.22 23.61 41.25
N SER A 206 8.91 23.50 41.48
CA SER A 206 7.99 24.63 41.76
C SER A 206 7.45 24.54 43.17
#